data_79825da1fc266ccd8ce502b30c1dc692
#
_entry.id   79825da1fc266ccd8ce502b30c1dc692
#
_cell.length_a   1.000
_cell.length_b   1.000
_cell.length_c   1.000
_cell.angle_alpha   90.00
_cell.angle_beta   90.00
_cell.angle_gamma   90.00
#
_symmetry.space_group_name_H-M   'P 1'
#
loop_
_entity.id
_entity.type
_entity.pdbx_description
1 polymer ?
#
loop_
_entity_poly.entity_id
_entity_poly.type
_entity_poly.pdbx_seq_one_letter_code
_entity_poly.pdbx_strand_id
1 'polypeptide(L)'
;LYVHAPYIVNVATTNNRIRIPSRKLLQQHVDAAAEIGARGLIVHGGHVNKADDPEKGFDNWRKAIDGLTIDVPLLIENTAGGANAMARGLDRIAMLWDAISASPNADRVGFCLDTCHAHAGGIELAGLVERIRAITGRIDLVHANDSRDAFDSGADRHANFGQGHCDPEGVAEVVATAGAPIVVETPGGVDGQRADLDWLRERVG
;
A
#
# COMPACT_ATOMS: atom_id res chain seq x y z
N LEU A 1 -13.67 -0.36 -9.96
CA LEU A 1 -12.33 -0.43 -10.56
C LEU A 1 -11.36 0.40 -9.75
N TYR A 2 -10.19 -0.16 -9.42
CA TYR A 2 -9.01 0.53 -8.91
C TYR A 2 -7.87 0.34 -9.92
N VAL A 3 -6.95 1.29 -9.98
CA VAL A 3 -5.78 1.24 -10.85
C VAL A 3 -4.54 1.19 -9.96
N HIS A 4 -3.57 0.36 -10.30
CA HIS A 4 -2.28 0.34 -9.61
C HIS A 4 -1.21 1.04 -10.45
N ALA A 5 -0.49 1.99 -9.86
CA ALA A 5 0.64 2.65 -10.51
C ALA A 5 1.76 1.64 -10.77
N PRO A 6 2.52 1.79 -11.88
CA PRO A 6 3.63 0.90 -12.17
C PRO A 6 4.66 0.86 -11.03
N TYR A 7 5.20 -0.32 -10.74
CA TYR A 7 6.19 -0.55 -9.69
C TYR A 7 7.44 0.35 -9.78
N ILE A 8 7.75 0.85 -10.98
CA ILE A 8 8.89 1.77 -11.21
C ILE A 8 8.69 3.17 -10.59
N VAL A 9 7.46 3.54 -10.23
CA VAL A 9 7.17 4.84 -9.63
C VAL A 9 7.78 4.91 -8.23
N ASN A 10 8.73 5.82 -8.05
CA ASN A 10 9.35 6.09 -6.74
C ASN A 10 9.53 7.60 -6.56
N VAL A 11 8.51 8.25 -6.00
CA VAL A 11 8.55 9.70 -5.74
C VAL A 11 9.35 10.07 -4.49
N ALA A 12 9.61 9.09 -3.62
CA ALA A 12 10.37 9.30 -2.39
C ALA A 12 11.87 9.48 -2.64
N THR A 13 12.41 8.84 -3.68
CA THR A 13 13.87 8.78 -3.89
C THR A 13 14.54 10.14 -3.95
N THR A 14 15.77 10.22 -3.41
CA THR A 14 16.64 11.40 -3.49
C THR A 14 17.27 11.58 -4.88
N ASN A 15 17.26 10.54 -5.73
CA ASN A 15 17.78 10.59 -7.08
C ASN A 15 16.81 11.31 -8.03
N ASN A 16 17.17 12.52 -8.44
CA ASN A 16 16.36 13.34 -9.36
C ASN A 16 16.08 12.68 -10.71
N ARG A 17 16.99 11.79 -11.18
CA ARG A 17 16.82 11.09 -12.47
C ARG A 17 15.70 10.04 -12.40
N ILE A 18 15.31 9.62 -11.20
CA ILE A 18 14.20 8.71 -10.95
C ILE A 18 12.98 9.51 -10.46
N ARG A 19 13.18 10.40 -9.47
CA ARG A 19 12.08 11.13 -8.82
C ARG A 19 11.29 12.01 -9.79
N ILE A 20 11.99 12.78 -10.66
CA ILE A 20 11.29 13.69 -11.57
C ILE A 20 10.44 12.93 -12.60
N PRO A 21 10.96 11.89 -13.28
CA PRO A 21 10.11 11.03 -14.13
C PRO A 21 8.98 10.34 -13.36
N SER A 22 9.24 9.87 -12.12
CA SER A 22 8.21 9.22 -11.30
C SER A 22 7.04 10.15 -11.00
N ARG A 23 7.28 11.41 -10.67
CA ARG A 23 6.20 12.40 -10.46
C ARG A 23 5.37 12.63 -11.71
N LYS A 24 6.02 12.73 -12.88
CA LYS A 24 5.32 12.90 -14.17
C LYS A 24 4.48 11.66 -14.49
N LEU A 25 5.05 10.48 -14.30
CA LEU A 25 4.36 9.22 -14.55
C LEU A 25 3.18 9.05 -13.58
N LEU A 26 3.35 9.39 -12.31
CA LEU A 26 2.26 9.36 -11.33
C LEU A 26 1.11 10.28 -11.73
N GLN A 27 1.38 11.53 -12.18
CA GLN A 27 0.35 12.42 -12.69
C GLN A 27 -0.39 11.81 -13.89
N GLN A 28 0.33 11.25 -14.85
CA GLN A 28 -0.30 10.60 -16.01
C GLN A 28 -1.24 9.47 -15.61
N HIS A 29 -0.88 8.70 -14.55
CA HIS A 29 -1.74 7.63 -14.04
C HIS A 29 -2.94 8.17 -13.26
N VAL A 30 -2.78 9.28 -12.51
CA VAL A 30 -3.91 9.98 -11.88
C VAL A 30 -4.90 10.43 -12.95
N ASP A 31 -4.42 11.10 -14.00
CA ASP A 31 -5.24 11.62 -15.10
C ASP A 31 -6.00 10.47 -15.81
N ALA A 32 -5.27 9.40 -16.16
CA ALA A 32 -5.86 8.23 -16.82
C ALA A 32 -6.86 7.48 -15.92
N ALA A 33 -6.57 7.34 -14.63
CA ALA A 33 -7.49 6.71 -13.67
C ALA A 33 -8.77 7.53 -13.50
N ALA A 34 -8.67 8.86 -13.49
CA ALA A 34 -9.82 9.76 -13.45
C ALA A 34 -10.65 9.64 -14.73
N GLU A 35 -10.01 9.63 -15.91
CA GLU A 35 -10.68 9.52 -17.21
C GLU A 35 -11.54 8.25 -17.35
N ILE A 36 -11.04 7.12 -16.83
CA ILE A 36 -11.80 5.86 -16.87
C ILE A 36 -12.78 5.67 -15.69
N GLY A 37 -12.92 6.68 -14.82
CA GLY A 37 -13.81 6.63 -13.66
C GLY A 37 -13.37 5.63 -12.58
N ALA A 38 -12.06 5.46 -12.36
CA ALA A 38 -11.56 4.62 -11.28
C ALA A 38 -11.95 5.19 -9.91
N ARG A 39 -12.07 4.33 -8.91
CA ARG A 39 -12.37 4.71 -7.52
C ARG A 39 -11.13 5.11 -6.73
N GLY A 40 -9.94 4.79 -7.24
CA GLY A 40 -8.66 5.14 -6.65
C GLY A 40 -7.49 4.69 -7.51
N LEU A 41 -6.35 5.36 -7.37
CA LEU A 41 -5.06 4.97 -7.89
C LEU A 41 -4.17 4.54 -6.73
N ILE A 42 -3.70 3.29 -6.73
CA ILE A 42 -2.80 2.74 -5.72
C ILE A 42 -1.36 3.04 -6.13
N VAL A 43 -0.51 3.37 -5.16
CA VAL A 43 0.92 3.55 -5.37
C VAL A 43 1.70 3.12 -4.12
N HIS A 44 2.78 2.37 -4.31
CA HIS A 44 3.68 2.00 -3.21
C HIS A 44 4.34 3.22 -2.57
N GLY A 45 4.62 3.16 -1.27
CA GLY A 45 5.30 4.22 -0.54
C GLY A 45 6.70 4.56 -1.07
N GLY A 46 7.30 3.69 -1.88
CA GLY A 46 8.63 3.90 -2.43
C GLY A 46 9.73 3.85 -1.37
N HIS A 47 10.95 4.26 -1.74
CA HIS A 47 12.12 4.18 -0.87
C HIS A 47 13.17 5.24 -1.21
N VAL A 48 14.04 5.52 -0.25
CA VAL A 48 15.33 6.20 -0.49
C VAL A 48 16.47 5.18 -0.44
N ASN A 49 17.65 5.54 -1.01
CA ASN A 49 18.80 4.64 -0.96
C ASN A 49 19.26 4.44 0.50
N LYS A 50 19.94 3.31 0.76
CA LYS A 50 20.39 2.94 2.11
C LYS A 50 21.26 4.01 2.80
N ALA A 51 22.03 4.76 2.03
CA ALA A 51 22.91 5.80 2.52
C ALA A 51 22.24 7.18 2.67
N ASP A 52 21.02 7.32 2.18
CA ASP A 52 20.30 8.60 2.20
C ASP A 52 19.47 8.73 3.47
N ASP A 53 19.28 9.99 3.87
CA ASP A 53 18.41 10.35 4.98
C ASP A 53 16.94 10.07 4.61
N PRO A 54 16.22 9.20 5.36
CA PRO A 54 14.81 8.92 5.13
C PRO A 54 13.89 10.14 5.19
N GLU A 55 14.22 11.15 5.99
CA GLU A 55 13.45 12.40 6.08
C GLU A 55 13.27 13.08 4.72
N LYS A 56 14.29 12.96 3.85
CA LYS A 56 14.19 13.47 2.48
C LYS A 56 13.12 12.74 1.66
N GLY A 57 12.88 11.46 1.95
CA GLY A 57 11.84 10.67 1.30
C GLY A 57 10.44 11.14 1.67
N PHE A 58 10.21 11.41 2.94
CA PHE A 58 8.94 11.94 3.43
C PHE A 58 8.67 13.36 2.88
N ASP A 59 9.66 14.24 2.91
CA ASP A 59 9.54 15.58 2.29
C ASP A 59 9.31 15.52 0.78
N ASN A 60 9.93 14.55 0.09
CA ASN A 60 9.69 14.31 -1.33
C ASN A 60 8.23 13.86 -1.60
N TRP A 61 7.63 13.06 -0.72
CA TRP A 61 6.22 12.70 -0.79
C TRP A 61 5.33 13.91 -0.62
N ARG A 62 5.54 14.71 0.45
CA ARG A 62 4.80 15.95 0.66
C ARG A 62 4.84 16.84 -0.59
N LYS A 63 6.05 17.09 -1.13
CA LYS A 63 6.23 17.89 -2.34
C LYS A 63 5.61 17.26 -3.60
N ALA A 64 5.48 15.95 -3.64
CA ALA A 64 4.77 15.28 -4.74
C ALA A 64 3.28 15.55 -4.65
N ILE A 65 2.68 15.37 -3.45
CA ILE A 65 1.25 15.62 -3.22
C ILE A 65 0.92 17.11 -3.45
N ASP A 66 1.78 18.04 -3.00
CA ASP A 66 1.59 19.49 -3.24
C ASP A 66 1.51 19.85 -4.73
N GLY A 67 2.26 19.10 -5.57
CA GLY A 67 2.39 19.40 -7.00
C GLY A 67 1.48 18.58 -7.92
N LEU A 68 0.72 17.60 -7.39
CA LEU A 68 -0.20 16.78 -8.18
C LEU A 68 -1.59 17.43 -8.24
N THR A 69 -2.22 17.31 -9.41
CA THR A 69 -3.67 17.49 -9.55
C THR A 69 -4.31 16.13 -9.31
N ILE A 70 -5.01 15.96 -8.18
CA ILE A 70 -5.51 14.66 -7.73
C ILE A 70 -7.04 14.61 -7.92
N ASP A 71 -7.47 14.22 -9.12
CA ASP A 71 -8.88 14.14 -9.49
C ASP A 71 -9.53 12.78 -9.13
N VAL A 72 -8.71 11.78 -8.77
CA VAL A 72 -9.11 10.47 -8.23
C VAL A 72 -8.34 10.22 -6.93
N PRO A 73 -8.92 9.61 -5.89
CA PRO A 73 -8.19 9.32 -4.65
C PRO A 73 -6.87 8.60 -4.90
N LEU A 74 -5.77 9.12 -4.35
CA LEU A 74 -4.45 8.49 -4.41
C LEU A 74 -4.23 7.67 -3.15
N LEU A 75 -4.16 6.33 -3.30
CA LEU A 75 -4.04 5.40 -2.18
C LEU A 75 -2.57 4.99 -2.01
N ILE A 76 -1.97 5.40 -0.90
CA ILE A 76 -0.61 4.96 -0.56
C ILE A 76 -0.69 3.57 0.05
N GLU A 77 0.11 2.65 -0.50
CA GLU A 77 0.16 1.27 -0.05
C GLU A 77 1.37 1.02 0.85
N ASN A 78 1.17 0.27 1.95
CA ASN A 78 2.28 -0.24 2.74
C ASN A 78 3.13 -1.21 1.91
N THR A 79 4.41 -1.34 2.24
CA THR A 79 5.38 -2.10 1.46
C THR A 79 6.11 -3.15 2.28
N ALA A 80 6.40 -4.30 1.66
CA ALA A 80 7.07 -5.42 2.29
C ALA A 80 8.55 -5.13 2.61
N GLY A 81 9.29 -4.58 1.66
CA GLY A 81 10.74 -4.62 1.67
C GLY A 81 11.45 -3.27 1.57
N GLY A 82 12.76 -3.35 1.79
CA GLY A 82 13.66 -2.20 1.71
C GLY A 82 13.96 -1.54 3.06
N ALA A 83 15.25 -1.41 3.40
CA ALA A 83 15.67 -0.84 4.69
C ALA A 83 15.22 0.62 4.88
N ASN A 84 15.04 1.35 3.78
CA ASN A 84 14.58 2.74 3.76
C ASN A 84 13.30 2.90 2.93
N ALA A 85 12.43 1.89 2.94
CA ALA A 85 11.09 2.01 2.39
C ALA A 85 10.25 2.95 3.26
N MET A 86 9.47 3.82 2.60
CA MET A 86 8.73 4.88 3.32
C MET A 86 7.49 4.36 4.03
N ALA A 87 6.92 3.24 3.57
CA ALA A 87 5.70 2.67 4.10
C ALA A 87 5.90 1.23 4.64
N ARG A 88 7.12 0.88 5.10
CA ARG A 88 7.41 -0.38 5.79
C ARG A 88 7.46 -0.15 7.31
N GLY A 89 6.67 -0.90 8.05
CA GLY A 89 6.56 -0.75 9.50
C GLY A 89 5.71 0.46 9.92
N LEU A 90 5.09 0.35 11.09
CA LEU A 90 4.13 1.36 11.58
C LEU A 90 4.78 2.74 11.77
N ASP A 91 6.00 2.78 12.29
CA ASP A 91 6.70 4.04 12.53
C ASP A 91 6.95 4.81 11.23
N ARG A 92 7.34 4.09 10.15
CA ARG A 92 7.55 4.70 8.83
C ARG A 92 6.26 5.15 8.18
N ILE A 93 5.18 4.37 8.35
CA ILE A 93 3.85 4.76 7.90
C ILE A 93 3.41 6.04 8.63
N ALA A 94 3.64 6.15 9.94
CA ALA A 94 3.32 7.34 10.71
C ALA A 94 4.07 8.57 10.21
N MET A 95 5.40 8.48 10.04
CA MET A 95 6.22 9.59 9.52
C MET A 95 5.81 10.00 8.10
N LEU A 96 5.48 9.03 7.25
CA LEU A 96 4.96 9.31 5.91
C LEU A 96 3.62 10.02 5.97
N TRP A 97 2.73 9.57 6.84
CA TRP A 97 1.40 10.15 6.99
C TRP A 97 1.43 11.55 7.56
N ASP A 98 2.30 11.81 8.52
CA ASP A 98 2.56 13.16 9.05
C ASP A 98 3.01 14.12 7.94
N ALA A 99 3.94 13.67 7.09
CA ALA A 99 4.42 14.47 5.97
C ALA A 99 3.32 14.74 4.93
N ILE A 100 2.48 13.74 4.60
CA ILE A 100 1.34 13.88 3.69
C ILE A 100 0.29 14.82 4.28
N SER A 101 -0.01 14.68 5.58
CA SER A 101 -1.02 15.49 6.27
C SER A 101 -0.67 16.99 6.32
N ALA A 102 0.59 17.33 6.14
CA ALA A 102 1.04 18.71 6.01
C ALA A 102 0.77 19.33 4.62
N SER A 103 0.31 18.55 3.65
CA SER A 103 -0.05 19.01 2.31
C SER A 103 -1.48 19.60 2.29
N PRO A 104 -1.76 20.67 1.53
CA PRO A 104 -3.12 21.14 1.30
C PRO A 104 -4.00 20.14 0.53
N ASN A 105 -3.42 19.15 -0.13
CA ASN A 105 -4.11 18.08 -0.87
C ASN A 105 -4.23 16.78 -0.08
N ALA A 106 -3.96 16.77 1.22
CA ALA A 106 -3.97 15.58 2.07
C ALA A 106 -5.32 14.84 2.07
N ASP A 107 -6.44 15.57 1.96
CA ASP A 107 -7.80 15.03 1.88
C ASP A 107 -8.04 14.14 0.64
N ARG A 108 -7.20 14.28 -0.39
CA ARG A 108 -7.23 13.49 -1.63
C ARG A 108 -6.40 12.21 -1.54
N VAL A 109 -5.68 12.02 -0.43
CA VAL A 109 -4.82 10.85 -0.20
C VAL A 109 -5.49 9.87 0.76
N GLY A 110 -5.51 8.61 0.40
CA GLY A 110 -6.01 7.51 1.19
C GLY A 110 -4.95 6.43 1.43
N PHE A 111 -5.33 5.36 2.11
CA PHE A 111 -4.45 4.25 2.46
C PHE A 111 -4.97 2.93 1.88
N CYS A 112 -4.09 2.20 1.20
CA CYS A 112 -4.29 0.82 0.81
C CYS A 112 -3.50 -0.08 1.77
N LEU A 113 -4.18 -1.00 2.44
CA LEU A 113 -3.59 -1.96 3.36
C LEU A 113 -3.39 -3.30 2.67
N ASP A 114 -2.14 -3.70 2.43
CA ASP A 114 -1.79 -5.05 1.96
C ASP A 114 -1.35 -5.93 3.13
N THR A 115 -1.97 -7.10 3.28
CA THR A 115 -1.71 -8.05 4.36
C THR A 115 -0.41 -8.83 4.18
N CYS A 116 -0.04 -9.18 2.94
CA CYS A 116 1.25 -9.79 2.63
C CYS A 116 2.39 -8.81 2.93
N HIS A 117 2.25 -7.57 2.49
CA HIS A 117 3.26 -6.54 2.74
C HIS A 117 3.39 -6.21 4.24
N ALA A 118 2.30 -6.20 5.00
CA ALA A 118 2.36 -6.03 6.44
C ALA A 118 3.15 -7.17 7.09
N HIS A 119 2.79 -8.43 6.82
CA HIS A 119 3.49 -9.61 7.31
C HIS A 119 4.98 -9.61 6.92
N ALA A 120 5.28 -9.44 5.64
CA ALA A 120 6.65 -9.42 5.15
C ALA A 120 7.43 -8.16 5.62
N GLY A 121 6.73 -7.09 5.95
CA GLY A 121 7.29 -5.86 6.52
C GLY A 121 7.52 -5.91 8.03
N GLY A 122 7.16 -7.02 8.70
CA GLY A 122 7.35 -7.20 10.14
C GLY A 122 6.24 -6.60 10.99
N ILE A 123 5.02 -6.49 10.45
CA ILE A 123 3.85 -6.01 11.18
C ILE A 123 2.88 -7.18 11.39
N GLU A 124 2.59 -7.51 12.65
CA GLU A 124 1.59 -8.51 12.99
C GLU A 124 0.21 -8.11 12.46
N LEU A 125 -0.57 -9.08 11.97
CA LEU A 125 -1.89 -8.81 11.41
C LEU A 125 -2.96 -8.60 12.47
N ALA A 126 -2.84 -9.25 13.63
CA ALA A 126 -3.77 -9.08 14.75
C ALA A 126 -3.84 -7.61 15.19
N GLY A 127 -5.04 -7.03 15.23
CA GLY A 127 -5.28 -5.62 15.57
C GLY A 127 -4.67 -4.61 14.59
N LEU A 128 -4.29 -5.04 13.38
CA LEU A 128 -3.61 -4.18 12.42
C LEU A 128 -4.49 -3.02 11.94
N VAL A 129 -5.77 -3.28 11.70
CA VAL A 129 -6.72 -2.25 11.23
C VAL A 129 -6.79 -1.07 12.21
N GLU A 130 -6.87 -1.35 13.50
CA GLU A 130 -6.92 -0.30 14.53
C GLU A 130 -5.61 0.51 14.58
N ARG A 131 -4.46 -0.19 14.48
CA ARG A 131 -3.14 0.47 14.48
C ARG A 131 -2.93 1.35 13.26
N ILE A 132 -3.34 0.89 12.06
CA ILE A 132 -3.28 1.70 10.85
C ILE A 132 -4.23 2.89 10.94
N ARG A 133 -5.47 2.69 11.41
CA ARG A 133 -6.42 3.80 11.58
C ARG A 133 -5.98 4.83 12.62
N ALA A 134 -5.30 4.41 13.67
CA ALA A 134 -4.71 5.33 14.63
C ALA A 134 -3.67 6.28 13.99
N ILE A 135 -3.00 5.84 12.93
CA ILE A 135 -2.01 6.62 12.19
C ILE A 135 -2.68 7.42 11.07
N THR A 136 -3.46 6.75 10.22
CA THR A 136 -3.94 7.31 8.94
C THR A 136 -5.35 7.91 9.03
N GLY A 137 -6.09 7.59 10.09
CA GLY A 137 -7.51 7.94 10.23
C GLY A 137 -8.44 7.12 9.33
N ARG A 138 -7.91 6.35 8.37
CA ARG A 138 -8.70 5.68 7.33
C ARG A 138 -8.00 4.46 6.72
N ILE A 139 -8.76 3.57 6.14
CA ILE A 139 -8.33 2.54 5.18
C ILE A 139 -9.36 2.57 4.05
N ASP A 140 -8.90 2.74 2.81
CA ASP A 140 -9.76 2.95 1.65
C ASP A 140 -9.84 1.73 0.74
N LEU A 141 -8.86 0.84 0.85
CA LEU A 141 -8.76 -0.42 0.12
C LEU A 141 -7.95 -1.42 0.94
N VAL A 142 -8.27 -2.68 0.82
CA VAL A 142 -7.43 -3.78 1.32
C VAL A 142 -7.01 -4.65 0.15
N HIS A 143 -5.70 -4.86 0.00
CA HIS A 143 -5.14 -5.98 -0.74
C HIS A 143 -5.01 -7.15 0.23
N ALA A 144 -5.91 -8.11 0.12
CA ALA A 144 -5.91 -9.29 0.97
C ALA A 144 -5.11 -10.40 0.29
N ASN A 145 -3.91 -10.65 0.77
CA ASN A 145 -2.97 -11.59 0.21
C ASN A 145 -2.28 -12.39 1.33
N ASP A 146 -2.02 -13.67 1.09
CA ASP A 146 -1.09 -14.44 1.91
C ASP A 146 0.35 -14.23 1.41
N SER A 147 1.36 -14.55 2.23
CA SER A 147 2.78 -14.37 1.91
C SER A 147 3.48 -15.72 1.74
N ARG A 148 4.24 -15.87 0.64
CA ARG A 148 5.11 -17.04 0.43
C ARG A 148 6.30 -17.08 1.37
N ASP A 149 6.62 -15.97 1.99
CA ASP A 149 7.83 -15.77 2.78
C ASP A 149 7.50 -15.58 4.26
N ALA A 150 8.50 -15.86 5.09
CA ALA A 150 8.39 -15.74 6.53
C ALA A 150 8.15 -14.27 6.96
N PHE A 151 7.64 -14.12 8.17
CA PHE A 151 7.47 -12.84 8.83
C PHE A 151 8.77 -12.00 8.82
N ASP A 152 8.64 -10.72 8.54
CA ASP A 152 9.75 -9.75 8.44
C ASP A 152 10.83 -10.08 7.38
N SER A 153 10.47 -10.89 6.39
CA SER A 153 11.39 -11.27 5.30
C SER A 153 11.77 -10.12 4.38
N GLY A 154 10.92 -9.11 4.26
CA GLY A 154 11.05 -8.02 3.30
C GLY A 154 10.75 -8.43 1.85
N ALA A 155 10.20 -9.62 1.63
CA ALA A 155 9.92 -10.15 0.30
C ALA A 155 8.44 -9.94 -0.07
N ASP A 156 8.22 -9.29 -1.20
CA ASP A 156 6.92 -9.08 -1.80
C ASP A 156 6.61 -10.23 -2.76
N ARG A 157 6.03 -11.32 -2.22
CA ARG A 157 5.62 -12.49 -2.99
C ARG A 157 4.34 -13.07 -2.43
N HIS A 158 3.24 -12.89 -3.14
CA HIS A 158 1.92 -13.35 -2.75
C HIS A 158 1.78 -14.89 -2.84
N ALA A 159 0.98 -15.44 -1.95
CA ALA A 159 0.49 -16.82 -1.97
C ALA A 159 -1.04 -16.85 -1.90
N ASN A 160 -1.64 -17.96 -2.27
CA ASN A 160 -3.05 -18.23 -2.01
C ASN A 160 -3.26 -18.46 -0.50
N PHE A 161 -4.43 -18.12 0.01
CA PHE A 161 -4.71 -18.24 1.44
C PHE A 161 -4.54 -19.65 1.98
N GLY A 162 -3.85 -19.75 3.11
CA GLY A 162 -3.52 -21.01 3.76
C GLY A 162 -2.39 -21.81 3.10
N GLN A 163 -1.74 -21.24 2.07
CA GLN A 163 -0.57 -21.83 1.40
C GLN A 163 0.71 -21.05 1.69
N GLY A 164 0.61 -19.95 2.40
CA GLY A 164 1.73 -19.11 2.80
C GLY A 164 1.99 -19.12 4.30
N HIS A 165 2.51 -18.01 4.79
CA HIS A 165 3.01 -17.85 6.16
C HIS A 165 2.24 -16.78 6.95
N CYS A 166 1.27 -16.08 6.35
CA CYS A 166 0.41 -15.16 7.11
C CYS A 166 -0.47 -15.95 8.09
N ASP A 167 -0.73 -15.37 9.25
CA ASP A 167 -1.73 -15.91 10.17
C ASP A 167 -3.12 -15.82 9.54
N PRO A 168 -3.80 -16.96 9.29
CA PRO A 168 -5.11 -16.98 8.64
C PRO A 168 -6.19 -16.20 9.40
N GLU A 169 -6.16 -16.26 10.73
CA GLU A 169 -7.10 -15.53 11.58
C GLU A 169 -6.84 -14.02 11.53
N GLY A 170 -5.57 -13.63 11.49
CA GLY A 170 -5.19 -12.23 11.31
C GLY A 170 -5.61 -11.66 9.95
N VAL A 171 -5.49 -12.44 8.86
CA VAL A 171 -6.01 -12.02 7.55
C VAL A 171 -7.54 -11.86 7.60
N ALA A 172 -8.25 -12.83 8.16
CA ALA A 172 -9.71 -12.79 8.30
C ALA A 172 -10.15 -11.59 9.15
N GLU A 173 -9.46 -11.29 10.25
CA GLU A 173 -9.72 -10.13 11.11
C GLU A 173 -9.56 -8.82 10.32
N VAL A 174 -8.48 -8.66 9.56
CA VAL A 174 -8.25 -7.47 8.72
C VAL A 174 -9.41 -7.28 7.73
N VAL A 175 -9.80 -8.34 7.02
CA VAL A 175 -10.89 -8.28 6.04
C VAL A 175 -12.23 -7.95 6.71
N ALA A 176 -12.52 -8.56 7.87
CA ALA A 176 -13.77 -8.33 8.60
C ALA A 176 -13.89 -6.91 9.18
N THR A 177 -12.77 -6.31 9.59
CA THR A 177 -12.79 -5.06 10.37
C THR A 177 -12.41 -3.81 9.57
N ALA A 178 -11.78 -3.98 8.41
CA ALA A 178 -11.30 -2.84 7.60
C ALA A 178 -12.43 -1.95 7.06
N GLY A 179 -13.65 -2.46 6.88
CA GLY A 179 -14.78 -1.68 6.36
C GLY A 179 -14.51 -1.01 5.01
N ALA A 180 -13.57 -1.56 4.24
CA ALA A 180 -13.12 -1.08 2.94
C ALA A 180 -13.31 -2.17 1.88
N PRO A 181 -13.34 -1.83 0.58
CA PRO A 181 -13.33 -2.85 -0.48
C PRO A 181 -12.09 -3.76 -0.36
N ILE A 182 -12.27 -5.03 -0.75
CA ILE A 182 -11.23 -6.05 -0.71
C ILE A 182 -10.87 -6.45 -2.14
N VAL A 183 -9.58 -6.54 -2.42
CA VAL A 183 -9.02 -7.07 -3.67
C VAL A 183 -8.01 -8.17 -3.33
N VAL A 184 -7.96 -9.23 -4.10
CA VAL A 184 -6.96 -10.29 -4.02
C VAL A 184 -6.02 -10.20 -5.22
N GLU A 185 -4.73 -10.32 -4.99
CA GLU A 185 -3.68 -10.30 -6.03
C GLU A 185 -2.88 -11.62 -6.01
N THR A 186 -3.53 -12.66 -5.54
CA THR A 186 -2.97 -13.98 -5.34
C THR A 186 -2.72 -14.71 -6.66
N PRO A 187 -1.78 -15.68 -6.71
CA PRO A 187 -1.45 -16.42 -7.91
C PRO A 187 -2.54 -17.43 -8.32
N GLY A 188 -2.35 -18.09 -9.48
CA GLY A 188 -3.25 -19.13 -9.96
C GLY A 188 -4.39 -18.64 -10.85
N GLY A 189 -4.36 -17.37 -11.26
CA GLY A 189 -5.36 -16.79 -12.17
C GLY A 189 -6.78 -16.83 -11.60
N VAL A 190 -7.78 -16.91 -12.48
CA VAL A 190 -9.20 -16.83 -12.08
C VAL A 190 -9.61 -17.91 -11.08
N ASP A 191 -9.12 -19.15 -11.26
CA ASP A 191 -9.51 -20.25 -10.38
C ASP A 191 -8.87 -20.13 -8.99
N GLY A 192 -7.59 -19.73 -8.92
CA GLY A 192 -6.91 -19.45 -7.66
C GLY A 192 -7.56 -18.31 -6.88
N GLN A 193 -7.82 -17.20 -7.56
CA GLN A 193 -8.48 -16.04 -6.95
C GLN A 193 -9.93 -16.35 -6.51
N ARG A 194 -10.65 -17.18 -7.27
CA ARG A 194 -11.99 -17.64 -6.86
C ARG A 194 -11.93 -18.46 -5.59
N ALA A 195 -11.00 -19.40 -5.48
CA ALA A 195 -10.79 -20.21 -4.28
C ALA A 195 -10.45 -19.32 -3.07
N ASP A 196 -9.63 -18.29 -3.27
CA ASP A 196 -9.29 -17.33 -2.21
C ASP A 196 -10.49 -16.48 -1.77
N LEU A 197 -11.33 -16.03 -2.70
CA LEU A 197 -12.56 -15.32 -2.35
C LEU A 197 -13.54 -16.21 -1.60
N ASP A 198 -13.63 -17.50 -1.93
CA ASP A 198 -14.47 -18.45 -1.20
C ASP A 198 -13.88 -18.73 0.20
N TRP A 199 -12.56 -18.86 0.32
CA TRP A 199 -11.87 -18.98 1.61
C TRP A 199 -12.15 -17.78 2.54
N LEU A 200 -12.14 -16.54 2.00
CA LEU A 200 -12.49 -15.34 2.76
C LEU A 200 -13.97 -15.34 3.19
N ARG A 201 -14.89 -15.68 2.29
CA ARG A 201 -16.33 -15.73 2.59
C ARG A 201 -16.67 -16.72 3.70
N GLU A 202 -16.00 -17.87 3.73
CA GLU A 202 -16.20 -18.88 4.77
C GLU A 202 -15.78 -18.38 6.17
N ARG A 203 -14.85 -17.44 6.25
CA ARG A 203 -14.28 -16.93 7.51
C ARG A 203 -14.86 -15.60 7.98
N VAL A 204 -15.29 -14.79 7.04
CA VAL A 204 -15.75 -13.42 7.36
C VAL A 204 -17.28 -13.31 7.33
N GLY A 205 -17.96 -14.23 6.64
CA GLY A 205 -19.43 -14.29 6.52
C GLY A 205 -19.96 -13.53 5.35
#